data_228640869be7f9204af134cab145125f
#
_entry.id   228640869be7f9204af134cab145125f
#
_cell.length_a   1.000
_cell.length_b   1.000
_cell.length_c   1.000
_cell.angle_alpha   90.00
_cell.angle_beta   90.00
_cell.angle_gamma   90.00
#
_symmetry.space_group_name_H-M   'P 1'
#
loop_
_entity.id
_entity.type
_entity.pdbx_description
1 polymer ?
#
loop_
_entity_poly.entity_id
_entity_poly.type
_entity_poly.pdbx_seq_one_letter_code
_entity_poly.pdbx_strand_id
1 'polypeptide(L)'
;FDSLMDTVRPDTTAGSRLDRFKNLQGKLRVIIPRNTWIRNDDMRLELSGDVELLKHRDFFELFGTIDVVRGQYTLLGKTFVIETGTLTFQGGEDINPILNIDATYSFRDSDRTKHDLGVSVTGEMNSPNIKFTLEGSSISEGDALSYIIFGRSMDALTSGQQDNLASGMDAADIGTNLAASLISSQLTKFLGNALDVDY
;
A
#
# COMPACT_ATOMS: atom_id res chain seq x y z
N PHE A 1 47.40 36.15 38.28
CA PHE A 1 45.96 36.23 37.96
C PHE A 1 45.66 35.16 36.94
N ASP A 2 45.40 33.99 37.47
CA ASP A 2 45.05 32.80 36.66
C ASP A 2 43.53 32.75 36.54
N SER A 3 43.04 32.83 35.31
CA SER A 3 41.63 32.75 35.01
C SER A 3 41.30 31.31 34.61
N LEU A 4 40.63 30.61 35.49
CA LEU A 4 40.02 29.31 35.28
C LEU A 4 38.95 29.43 34.20
N MET A 5 39.23 28.99 32.98
CA MET A 5 38.24 28.66 31.99
C MET A 5 37.79 27.21 32.22
N ASP A 6 36.67 27.08 32.89
CA ASP A 6 35.94 25.82 33.02
C ASP A 6 35.26 25.53 31.68
N THR A 7 35.88 24.65 30.89
CA THR A 7 35.32 24.14 29.66
C THR A 7 34.23 23.11 29.99
N VAL A 8 33.01 23.53 30.03
CA VAL A 8 31.85 22.64 30.03
C VAL A 8 31.92 21.79 28.76
N ARG A 9 32.31 20.55 28.92
CA ARG A 9 32.20 19.54 27.86
C ARG A 9 30.72 19.21 27.70
N PRO A 10 30.16 19.30 26.48
CA PRO A 10 28.80 18.77 26.27
C PRO A 10 28.82 17.25 26.46
N ASP A 11 28.00 16.79 27.38
CA ASP A 11 27.79 15.37 27.68
C ASP A 11 27.22 14.67 26.45
N THR A 12 28.06 13.93 25.73
CA THR A 12 27.70 13.12 24.57
C THR A 12 27.05 11.80 25.01
N THR A 13 26.00 11.85 25.84
CA THR A 13 25.28 10.66 26.32
C THR A 13 24.02 10.32 25.53
N ALA A 14 23.78 11.00 24.41
CA ALA A 14 22.61 10.70 23.55
C ALA A 14 22.77 9.35 22.80
N GLY A 15 24.00 8.92 22.47
CA GLY A 15 24.26 7.64 21.78
C GLY A 15 24.00 6.39 22.63
N SER A 16 24.07 6.49 23.95
CA SER A 16 23.96 5.32 24.84
C SER A 16 22.53 4.88 25.16
N ARG A 17 21.53 5.72 24.91
CA ARG A 17 20.11 5.36 25.14
C ARG A 17 19.54 4.47 24.03
N LEU A 18 19.86 4.76 22.79
CA LEU A 18 19.43 3.95 21.63
C LEU A 18 20.07 2.56 21.62
N ASP A 19 21.33 2.43 22.07
CA ASP A 19 22.00 1.13 22.14
C ASP A 19 21.40 0.18 23.19
N ARG A 20 20.71 0.69 24.20
CA ARG A 20 19.97 -0.15 25.18
C ARG A 20 18.76 -0.83 24.58
N PHE A 21 18.14 -0.24 23.53
CA PHE A 21 16.99 -0.82 22.85
C PHE A 21 17.36 -1.87 21.80
N LYS A 22 18.60 -1.88 21.30
CA LYS A 22 19.10 -2.89 20.34
C LYS A 22 19.05 -4.32 20.89
N ASN A 23 19.28 -4.48 22.20
CA ASN A 23 19.26 -5.80 22.85
C ASN A 23 17.92 -6.16 23.49
N LEU A 24 16.92 -5.29 23.37
CA LEU A 24 15.60 -5.55 23.90
C LEU A 24 14.91 -6.63 23.06
N GLN A 25 14.38 -7.65 23.73
CA GLN A 25 13.48 -8.64 23.14
C GLN A 25 12.14 -8.50 23.83
N GLY A 26 11.08 -8.58 23.07
CA GLY A 26 9.75 -8.39 23.64
C GLY A 26 8.64 -8.75 22.66
N LYS A 27 7.45 -8.83 23.26
CA LYS A 27 6.21 -9.12 22.55
C LYS A 27 5.23 -8.01 22.87
N LEU A 28 4.65 -7.43 21.82
CA LEU A 28 3.61 -6.41 21.92
C LEU A 28 2.39 -6.88 21.12
N ARG A 29 1.24 -6.87 21.74
CA ARG A 29 -0.04 -7.09 21.06
C ARG A 29 -0.72 -5.76 20.83
N VAL A 30 -1.09 -5.50 19.57
CA VAL A 30 -1.78 -4.29 19.15
C VAL A 30 -3.17 -4.67 18.67
N ILE A 31 -4.18 -4.19 19.40
CA ILE A 31 -5.58 -4.38 19.03
C ILE A 31 -6.05 -3.09 18.36
N ILE A 32 -6.51 -3.20 17.12
CA ILE A 32 -7.06 -2.11 16.32
C ILE A 32 -8.59 -2.22 16.39
N PRO A 33 -9.27 -1.40 17.19
CA PRO A 33 -10.72 -1.46 17.28
C PRO A 33 -11.36 -0.90 16.01
N ARG A 34 -12.59 -1.30 15.71
CA ARG A 34 -13.41 -0.63 14.68
C ARG A 34 -13.51 0.87 14.98
N ASN A 35 -13.69 1.68 13.95
CA ASN A 35 -13.57 3.16 13.96
C ASN A 35 -12.14 3.69 14.00
N THR A 36 -11.12 2.86 13.84
CA THR A 36 -9.76 3.32 13.59
C THR A 36 -9.64 3.73 12.13
N TRP A 37 -9.34 5.00 11.87
CA TRP A 37 -9.28 5.54 10.52
C TRP A 37 -7.85 5.94 10.16
N ILE A 38 -7.40 5.49 9.01
CA ILE A 38 -6.24 6.05 8.34
C ILE A 38 -6.72 6.97 7.22
N ARG A 39 -6.12 8.15 7.15
CA ARG A 39 -6.48 9.18 6.16
C ARG A 39 -5.24 9.91 5.70
N ASN A 40 -5.11 10.02 4.40
CA ASN A 40 -4.17 10.91 3.73
C ASN A 40 -4.84 11.46 2.46
N ASP A 41 -4.07 12.10 1.57
CA ASP A 41 -4.59 12.71 0.34
C ASP A 41 -5.19 11.67 -0.62
N ASP A 42 -4.67 10.44 -0.60
CA ASP A 42 -5.05 9.38 -1.54
C ASP A 42 -6.00 8.33 -0.94
N MET A 43 -6.09 8.25 0.39
CA MET A 43 -6.87 7.19 1.02
C MET A 43 -7.65 7.64 2.26
N ARG A 44 -8.76 6.94 2.46
CA ARG A 44 -9.56 7.00 3.67
C ARG A 44 -10.08 5.60 3.98
N LEU A 45 -9.45 4.92 4.94
CA LEU A 45 -9.74 3.53 5.28
C LEU A 45 -10.11 3.40 6.75
N GLU A 46 -11.19 2.68 7.04
CA GLU A 46 -11.51 2.20 8.38
C GLU A 46 -10.91 0.81 8.56
N LEU A 47 -10.10 0.66 9.60
CA LEU A 47 -9.41 -0.58 9.90
C LEU A 47 -9.93 -1.22 11.18
N SER A 48 -9.79 -2.54 11.25
CA SER A 48 -9.86 -3.31 12.48
C SER A 48 -8.82 -4.43 12.43
N GLY A 49 -8.40 -4.92 13.58
CA GLY A 49 -7.42 -6.02 13.57
C GLY A 49 -6.85 -6.34 14.93
N ASP A 50 -6.06 -7.40 14.93
CA ASP A 50 -5.31 -7.87 16.09
C ASP A 50 -3.98 -8.40 15.58
N VAL A 51 -2.91 -7.69 15.91
CA VAL A 51 -1.57 -8.01 15.47
C VAL A 51 -0.62 -8.11 16.64
N GLU A 52 0.31 -9.03 16.53
CA GLU A 52 1.34 -9.30 17.51
C GLU A 52 2.70 -8.99 16.90
N LEU A 53 3.43 -8.07 17.53
CA LEU A 53 4.78 -7.69 17.17
C LEU A 53 5.75 -8.40 18.11
N LEU A 54 6.64 -9.22 17.56
CA LEU A 54 7.76 -9.83 18.25
C LEU A 54 9.03 -9.05 17.89
N LYS A 55 9.68 -8.46 18.91
CA LYS A 55 10.98 -7.82 18.76
C LYS A 55 12.06 -8.84 19.10
N HIS A 56 12.86 -9.20 18.10
CA HIS A 56 14.14 -9.89 18.24
C HIS A 56 15.27 -8.86 18.38
N ARG A 57 16.50 -9.31 18.54
CA ARG A 57 17.63 -8.38 18.69
C ARG A 57 17.73 -7.42 17.50
N ASP A 58 17.70 -7.95 16.29
CA ASP A 58 18.04 -7.22 15.08
C ASP A 58 16.85 -7.01 14.12
N PHE A 59 15.74 -7.70 14.34
CA PHE A 59 14.56 -7.60 13.47
C PHE A 59 13.24 -7.69 14.25
N PHE A 60 12.14 -7.42 13.57
CA PHE A 60 10.79 -7.54 14.06
C PHE A 60 10.04 -8.59 13.25
N GLU A 61 9.18 -9.35 13.90
CA GLU A 61 8.21 -10.21 13.23
C GLU A 61 6.81 -9.71 13.57
N LEU A 62 5.95 -9.72 12.58
CA LEU A 62 4.55 -9.32 12.72
C LEU A 62 3.64 -10.51 12.41
N PHE A 63 2.70 -10.81 13.32
CA PHE A 63 1.71 -11.87 13.18
C PHE A 63 0.31 -11.30 13.37
N GLY A 64 -0.67 -11.90 12.71
CA GLY A 64 -2.07 -11.54 12.89
C GLY A 64 -2.70 -10.96 11.64
N THR A 65 -3.81 -10.26 11.82
CA THR A 65 -4.63 -9.81 10.69
C THR A 65 -5.08 -8.37 10.89
N ILE A 66 -5.03 -7.60 9.82
CA ILE A 66 -5.65 -6.28 9.71
C ILE A 66 -6.71 -6.35 8.62
N ASP A 67 -7.94 -6.00 8.97
CA ASP A 67 -9.08 -5.92 8.05
C ASP A 67 -9.35 -4.46 7.67
N VAL A 68 -9.57 -4.21 6.41
CA VAL A 68 -10.17 -2.97 5.91
C VAL A 68 -11.67 -3.15 5.99
N VAL A 69 -12.30 -2.50 6.95
CA VAL A 69 -13.75 -2.60 7.20
C VAL A 69 -14.52 -1.93 6.07
N ARG A 70 -14.02 -0.81 5.60
CA ARG A 70 -14.53 -0.04 4.46
C ARG A 70 -13.60 1.13 4.15
N GLY A 71 -13.70 1.65 2.96
CA GLY A 71 -12.98 2.86 2.61
C GLY A 71 -12.86 3.09 1.14
N GLN A 72 -11.99 4.02 0.80
CA GLN A 72 -11.71 4.35 -0.59
C GLN A 72 -10.24 4.72 -0.75
N TYR A 73 -9.74 4.43 -1.92
CA TYR A 73 -8.38 4.71 -2.34
C TYR A 73 -8.39 5.40 -3.70
N THR A 74 -7.60 6.45 -3.85
CA THR A 74 -7.47 7.20 -5.10
C THR A 74 -6.18 6.79 -5.81
N LEU A 75 -6.30 6.21 -6.99
CA LEU A 75 -5.21 5.83 -7.87
C LEU A 75 -5.37 6.52 -9.21
N LEU A 76 -4.33 7.21 -9.70
CA LEU A 76 -4.37 7.95 -10.97
C LEU A 76 -5.54 8.95 -11.07
N GLY A 77 -5.92 9.56 -9.94
CA GLY A 77 -7.06 10.50 -9.86
C GLY A 77 -8.44 9.83 -9.92
N LYS A 78 -8.50 8.50 -9.83
CA LYS A 78 -9.74 7.72 -9.81
C LYS A 78 -9.95 7.08 -8.45
N THR A 79 -11.17 7.16 -7.94
CA THR A 79 -11.50 6.67 -6.60
C THR A 79 -12.05 5.24 -6.68
N PHE A 80 -11.36 4.33 -6.04
CA PHE A 80 -11.75 2.94 -5.83
C PHE A 80 -12.41 2.80 -4.46
N VAL A 81 -13.55 2.18 -4.40
CA VAL A 81 -14.23 1.80 -3.15
C VAL A 81 -13.73 0.42 -2.76
N ILE A 82 -13.16 0.29 -1.56
CA ILE A 82 -12.74 -1.00 -1.01
C ILE A 82 -13.99 -1.70 -0.46
N GLU A 83 -14.32 -2.85 -0.99
CA GLU A 83 -15.47 -3.67 -0.57
C GLU A 83 -15.08 -4.63 0.54
N THR A 84 -13.95 -5.32 0.33
CA THR A 84 -13.32 -6.18 1.32
C THR A 84 -11.81 -6.00 1.28
N GLY A 85 -11.16 -6.16 2.42
CA GLY A 85 -9.70 -6.06 2.48
C GLY A 85 -9.18 -6.76 3.73
N THR A 86 -8.20 -7.66 3.53
CA THR A 86 -7.54 -8.37 4.63
C THR A 86 -6.06 -8.45 4.34
N LEU A 87 -5.26 -8.10 5.34
CA LEU A 87 -3.80 -8.25 5.36
C LEU A 87 -3.45 -9.25 6.44
N THR A 88 -2.88 -10.39 6.08
CA THR A 88 -2.48 -11.45 7.01
C THR A 88 -0.98 -11.49 7.15
N PHE A 89 -0.48 -11.25 8.35
CA PHE A 89 0.93 -11.28 8.72
C PHE A 89 1.27 -12.64 9.31
N GLN A 90 2.32 -13.28 8.78
CA GLN A 90 2.73 -14.63 9.15
C GLN A 90 4.11 -14.70 9.80
N GLY A 91 4.68 -13.55 10.17
CA GLY A 91 6.04 -13.45 10.69
C GLY A 91 7.08 -13.38 9.57
N GLY A 92 8.35 -13.47 9.97
CA GLY A 92 9.50 -13.34 9.08
C GLY A 92 10.22 -12.01 9.28
N GLU A 93 11.48 -11.94 8.82
CA GLU A 93 12.31 -10.73 8.94
C GLU A 93 11.77 -9.59 8.09
N ASP A 94 11.16 -9.91 6.93
CA ASP A 94 10.53 -8.95 6.04
C ASP A 94 9.03 -8.86 6.33
N ILE A 95 8.52 -7.65 6.46
CA ILE A 95 7.08 -7.41 6.61
C ILE A 95 6.42 -7.55 5.23
N ASN A 96 5.96 -8.75 4.91
CA ASN A 96 5.35 -9.12 3.64
C ASN A 96 4.01 -9.84 3.87
N PRO A 97 2.92 -9.11 4.19
CA PRO A 97 1.63 -9.73 4.44
C PRO A 97 1.03 -10.35 3.18
N ILE A 98 0.19 -11.37 3.39
CA ILE A 98 -0.69 -11.90 2.35
C ILE A 98 -1.90 -10.97 2.25
N LEU A 99 -2.17 -10.51 1.03
CA LEU A 99 -3.27 -9.62 0.68
C LEU A 99 -4.47 -10.41 0.17
N ASN A 100 -5.65 -9.94 0.52
CA ASN A 100 -6.92 -10.31 -0.10
C ASN A 100 -7.81 -9.08 -0.09
N ILE A 101 -7.81 -8.32 -1.19
CA ILE A 101 -8.47 -7.01 -1.28
C ILE A 101 -9.31 -6.98 -2.56
N ASP A 102 -10.57 -6.62 -2.41
CA ASP A 102 -11.47 -6.36 -3.53
C ASP A 102 -11.93 -4.90 -3.50
N ALA A 103 -11.86 -4.25 -4.65
CA ALA A 103 -12.22 -2.86 -4.82
C ALA A 103 -12.96 -2.63 -6.14
N THR A 104 -13.81 -1.62 -6.18
CA THR A 104 -14.58 -1.26 -7.37
C THR A 104 -14.38 0.21 -7.74
N TYR A 105 -14.13 0.47 -9.01
CA TYR A 105 -14.13 1.79 -9.61
C TYR A 105 -15.35 1.92 -10.54
N SER A 106 -16.26 2.83 -10.17
CA SER A 106 -17.44 3.14 -11.01
C SER A 106 -17.14 4.34 -11.90
N PHE A 107 -17.41 4.21 -13.19
CA PHE A 107 -17.26 5.29 -14.17
C PHE A 107 -18.43 5.34 -15.15
N ARG A 108 -18.49 6.39 -15.98
CA ARG A 108 -19.44 6.50 -17.08
C ARG A 108 -18.66 6.62 -18.37
N ASP A 109 -19.11 5.90 -19.39
CA ASP A 109 -18.59 6.01 -20.74
C ASP A 109 -19.11 7.26 -21.48
N SER A 110 -18.75 7.40 -22.77
CA SER A 110 -19.20 8.50 -23.65
C SER A 110 -20.73 8.57 -23.80
N ASP A 111 -21.40 7.43 -23.70
CA ASP A 111 -22.86 7.31 -23.82
C ASP A 111 -23.58 7.48 -22.47
N ARG A 112 -22.81 7.86 -21.43
CA ARG A 112 -23.24 8.03 -20.04
C ARG A 112 -23.72 6.75 -19.36
N THR A 113 -23.42 5.60 -19.94
CA THR A 113 -23.68 4.30 -19.30
C THR A 113 -22.74 4.12 -18.14
N LYS A 114 -23.29 3.71 -16.99
CA LYS A 114 -22.47 3.40 -15.80
C LYS A 114 -21.81 2.04 -15.98
N HIS A 115 -20.54 1.97 -15.66
CA HIS A 115 -19.74 0.76 -15.63
C HIS A 115 -19.06 0.60 -14.30
N ASP A 116 -18.91 -0.64 -13.86
CA ASP A 116 -18.20 -1.00 -12.64
C ASP A 116 -17.00 -1.89 -12.99
N LEU A 117 -15.80 -1.34 -12.74
CA LEU A 117 -14.52 -2.04 -12.91
C LEU A 117 -14.07 -2.57 -11.54
N GLY A 118 -14.09 -3.89 -11.41
CA GLY A 118 -13.60 -4.60 -10.23
C GLY A 118 -12.09 -4.84 -10.30
N VAL A 119 -11.43 -4.72 -9.16
CA VAL A 119 -10.01 -5.01 -8.95
C VAL A 119 -9.87 -5.94 -7.78
N SER A 120 -9.30 -7.11 -7.99
CA SER A 120 -8.98 -8.08 -6.93
C SER A 120 -7.47 -8.21 -6.80
N VAL A 121 -6.94 -7.97 -5.60
CA VAL A 121 -5.52 -8.03 -5.26
C VAL A 121 -5.30 -9.15 -4.26
N THR A 122 -4.57 -10.19 -4.64
CA THR A 122 -4.33 -11.37 -3.80
C THR A 122 -2.86 -11.77 -3.77
N GLY A 123 -2.45 -12.55 -2.77
CA GLY A 123 -1.08 -13.06 -2.65
C GLY A 123 -0.18 -12.15 -1.83
N GLU A 124 1.12 -12.35 -1.89
CA GLU A 124 2.09 -11.60 -1.11
C GLU A 124 2.19 -10.14 -1.56
N MET A 125 2.34 -9.21 -0.61
CA MET A 125 2.43 -7.77 -0.89
C MET A 125 3.57 -7.42 -1.85
N ASN A 126 4.71 -8.10 -1.76
CA ASN A 126 5.87 -7.87 -2.62
C ASN A 126 5.70 -8.42 -4.05
N SER A 127 4.73 -9.32 -4.25
CA SER A 127 4.42 -9.93 -5.55
C SER A 127 2.92 -10.24 -5.64
N PRO A 128 2.05 -9.21 -5.66
CA PRO A 128 0.62 -9.40 -5.67
C PRO A 128 0.13 -9.90 -7.03
N ASN A 129 -0.88 -10.76 -6.98
CA ASN A 129 -1.65 -11.16 -8.15
C ASN A 129 -2.86 -10.23 -8.27
N ILE A 130 -2.96 -9.51 -9.39
CA ILE A 130 -4.04 -8.57 -9.65
C ILE A 130 -4.91 -9.08 -10.78
N LYS A 131 -6.21 -9.05 -10.56
CA LYS A 131 -7.22 -9.40 -11.56
C LYS A 131 -8.19 -8.25 -11.73
N PHE A 132 -8.59 -8.03 -12.98
CA PHE A 132 -9.56 -7.02 -13.33
C PHE A 132 -10.81 -7.65 -13.93
N THR A 133 -11.94 -7.07 -13.58
CA THR A 133 -13.25 -7.44 -14.15
C THR A 133 -14.00 -6.19 -14.58
N LEU A 134 -14.72 -6.26 -15.68
CA LEU A 134 -15.67 -5.24 -16.10
C LEU A 134 -17.06 -5.90 -16.13
N GLU A 135 -18.00 -5.35 -15.38
CA GLU A 135 -19.35 -5.93 -15.23
C GLU A 135 -19.27 -7.44 -14.84
N GLY A 136 -18.31 -7.82 -13.98
CA GLY A 136 -18.10 -9.20 -13.55
C GLY A 136 -17.38 -10.09 -14.54
N SER A 137 -17.09 -9.64 -15.77
CA SER A 137 -16.32 -10.39 -16.77
C SER A 137 -14.85 -10.05 -16.68
N SER A 138 -13.96 -11.07 -16.70
CA SER A 138 -12.50 -10.85 -16.66
C SER A 138 -12.03 -10.08 -17.89
N ILE A 139 -11.20 -9.07 -17.68
CA ILE A 139 -10.57 -8.27 -18.73
C ILE A 139 -9.05 -8.26 -18.56
N SER A 140 -8.35 -7.86 -19.63
CA SER A 140 -6.91 -7.70 -19.59
C SER A 140 -6.49 -6.48 -18.74
N GLU A 141 -5.26 -6.50 -18.21
CA GLU A 141 -4.69 -5.35 -17.50
C GLU A 141 -4.64 -4.10 -18.39
N GLY A 142 -4.28 -4.25 -19.67
CA GLY A 142 -4.26 -3.16 -20.64
C GLY A 142 -5.64 -2.53 -20.85
N ASP A 143 -6.70 -3.34 -20.96
CA ASP A 143 -8.06 -2.83 -21.06
C ASP A 143 -8.48 -2.14 -19.77
N ALA A 144 -8.16 -2.72 -18.60
CA ALA A 144 -8.47 -2.11 -17.32
C ALA A 144 -7.85 -0.73 -17.17
N LEU A 145 -6.56 -0.58 -17.51
CA LEU A 145 -5.86 0.70 -17.51
C LEU A 145 -6.45 1.68 -18.53
N SER A 146 -6.85 1.21 -19.72
CA SER A 146 -7.54 2.02 -20.71
C SER A 146 -8.87 2.57 -20.17
N TYR A 147 -9.66 1.75 -19.48
CA TYR A 147 -10.90 2.19 -18.84
C TYR A 147 -10.62 3.18 -17.68
N ILE A 148 -9.59 2.94 -16.88
CA ILE A 148 -9.22 3.83 -15.77
C ILE A 148 -8.79 5.21 -16.31
N ILE A 149 -7.97 5.26 -17.35
CA ILE A 149 -7.39 6.51 -17.86
C ILE A 149 -8.35 7.23 -18.81
N PHE A 150 -8.91 6.50 -19.78
CA PHE A 150 -9.67 7.08 -20.90
C PHE A 150 -11.18 6.80 -20.85
N GLY A 151 -11.65 5.92 -19.95
CA GLY A 151 -13.06 5.55 -19.82
C GLY A 151 -13.61 4.71 -20.98
N ARG A 152 -12.73 4.05 -21.75
CA ARG A 152 -13.09 3.20 -22.91
C ARG A 152 -12.11 2.05 -23.07
N SER A 153 -12.51 1.02 -23.87
CA SER A 153 -11.64 -0.12 -24.17
C SER A 153 -10.43 0.28 -25.01
N MET A 154 -9.38 -0.55 -24.98
CA MET A 154 -8.15 -0.33 -25.72
C MET A 154 -8.36 -0.25 -27.24
N ASP A 155 -9.28 -1.06 -27.79
CA ASP A 155 -9.65 -1.08 -29.20
C ASP A 155 -10.36 0.21 -29.66
N ALA A 156 -10.98 0.93 -28.73
CA ALA A 156 -11.66 2.20 -29.00
C ALA A 156 -10.73 3.42 -28.86
N LEU A 157 -9.44 3.23 -28.55
CA LEU A 157 -8.46 4.30 -28.46
C LEU A 157 -7.95 4.70 -29.86
N THR A 158 -7.67 6.01 -30.03
CA THR A 158 -6.93 6.49 -31.20
C THR A 158 -5.47 6.05 -31.11
N SER A 159 -4.77 5.96 -32.28
CA SER A 159 -3.34 5.58 -32.31
C SER A 159 -2.48 6.41 -31.35
N GLY A 160 -2.71 7.73 -31.28
CA GLY A 160 -1.98 8.60 -30.36
C GLY A 160 -2.28 8.35 -28.87
N GLN A 161 -3.48 7.84 -28.54
CA GLN A 161 -3.81 7.44 -27.17
C GLN A 161 -3.19 6.09 -26.81
N GLN A 162 -3.12 5.17 -27.77
CA GLN A 162 -2.41 3.90 -27.62
C GLN A 162 -0.91 4.13 -27.44
N ASP A 163 -0.30 5.03 -28.21
CA ASP A 163 1.11 5.42 -28.10
C ASP A 163 1.39 6.09 -26.74
N ASN A 164 0.48 6.93 -26.24
CA ASN A 164 0.62 7.55 -24.92
C ASN A 164 0.50 6.53 -23.78
N LEU A 165 -0.39 5.54 -23.93
CA LEU A 165 -0.49 4.44 -22.97
C LEU A 165 0.81 3.61 -22.98
N ALA A 166 1.32 3.32 -24.19
CA ALA A 166 2.55 2.55 -24.37
C ALA A 166 3.82 3.33 -23.97
N SER A 167 3.89 4.64 -24.19
CA SER A 167 5.06 5.48 -23.89
C SER A 167 5.09 5.99 -22.44
N GLY A 168 3.93 6.07 -21.78
CA GLY A 168 3.84 6.32 -20.34
C GLY A 168 4.16 5.11 -19.50
N MET A 169 4.27 3.95 -20.13
CA MET A 169 4.63 2.66 -19.61
C MET A 169 5.85 2.21 -20.37
N ASP A 170 6.98 1.99 -19.71
CA ASP A 170 8.16 1.42 -20.37
C ASP A 170 7.72 0.18 -21.16
N ALA A 171 8.02 0.17 -22.47
CA ALA A 171 7.53 -0.82 -23.42
C ALA A 171 7.94 -2.28 -23.08
N ALA A 172 8.83 -2.46 -22.12
CA ALA A 172 9.24 -3.74 -21.58
C ALA A 172 8.27 -4.30 -20.51
N ASP A 173 7.45 -3.44 -19.86
CA ASP A 173 6.55 -3.81 -18.77
C ASP A 173 5.09 -4.02 -19.17
N ILE A 174 4.74 -3.74 -20.45
CA ILE A 174 3.36 -3.90 -20.97
C ILE A 174 2.86 -5.36 -20.90
N GLY A 175 3.74 -6.28 -20.56
CA GLY A 175 3.47 -7.70 -20.66
C GLY A 175 2.73 -8.33 -19.50
N THR A 176 2.94 -7.97 -18.24
CA THR A 176 2.38 -8.80 -17.16
C THR A 176 2.27 -8.22 -15.76
N ASN A 177 2.86 -7.07 -15.37
CA ASN A 177 2.92 -6.73 -13.94
C ASN A 177 2.90 -5.23 -13.59
N LEU A 178 2.41 -4.36 -14.45
CA LEU A 178 2.47 -2.91 -14.19
C LEU A 178 1.53 -2.49 -13.07
N ALA A 179 0.31 -3.01 -13.06
CA ALA A 179 -0.62 -2.77 -11.96
C ALA A 179 -0.08 -3.38 -10.66
N ALA A 180 0.55 -4.57 -10.72
CA ALA A 180 1.18 -5.20 -9.57
C ALA A 180 2.32 -4.33 -9.01
N SER A 181 3.20 -3.81 -9.86
CA SER A 181 4.32 -2.95 -9.43
C SER A 181 3.85 -1.62 -8.85
N LEU A 182 2.83 -0.99 -9.44
CA LEU A 182 2.24 0.24 -8.92
C LEU A 182 1.57 0.01 -7.56
N ILE A 183 0.78 -1.05 -7.42
CA ILE A 183 0.09 -1.37 -6.17
C ILE A 183 1.10 -1.78 -5.09
N SER A 184 2.09 -2.62 -5.41
CA SER A 184 3.17 -3.00 -4.48
C SER A 184 3.94 -1.77 -3.99
N SER A 185 4.32 -0.87 -4.90
CA SER A 185 5.07 0.34 -4.54
C SER A 185 4.26 1.27 -3.63
N GLN A 186 2.95 1.38 -3.86
CA GLN A 186 2.06 2.18 -3.02
C GLN A 186 1.84 1.53 -1.64
N LEU A 187 1.64 0.21 -1.59
CA LEU A 187 1.50 -0.53 -0.34
C LEU A 187 2.80 -0.50 0.49
N THR A 188 3.95 -0.65 -0.18
CA THR A 188 5.26 -0.55 0.48
C THR A 188 5.49 0.85 1.06
N LYS A 189 5.16 1.91 0.32
CA LYS A 189 5.20 3.29 0.83
C LYS A 189 4.26 3.49 2.01
N PHE A 190 3.07 2.91 1.94
CA PHE A 190 2.08 3.01 3.02
C PHE A 190 2.60 2.35 4.31
N LEU A 191 3.09 1.11 4.22
CA LEU A 191 3.62 0.41 5.39
C LEU A 191 4.94 1.03 5.87
N GLY A 192 5.80 1.47 4.96
CA GLY A 192 7.03 2.19 5.31
C GLY A 192 6.75 3.46 6.09
N ASN A 193 5.83 4.30 5.62
CA ASN A 193 5.43 5.53 6.30
C ASN A 193 4.65 5.28 7.61
N ALA A 194 3.91 4.17 7.71
CA ALA A 194 3.19 3.81 8.93
C ALA A 194 4.13 3.28 10.03
N LEU A 195 5.30 2.75 9.64
CA LEU A 195 6.32 2.20 10.55
C LEU A 195 7.47 3.19 10.81
N ASP A 196 7.62 4.20 9.95
CA ASP A 196 8.58 5.29 10.12
C ASP A 196 7.98 6.34 11.06
N VAL A 197 8.00 6.00 12.35
CA VAL A 197 7.61 6.93 13.41
C VAL A 197 8.82 7.83 13.65
N ASP A 198 8.78 9.05 13.12
CA ASP A 198 9.72 10.12 13.47
C ASP A 198 9.67 10.35 15.00
N TYR A 199 10.80 10.09 15.66
CA TYR A 199 11.05 10.38 17.06
C TYR A 199 11.74 11.73 17.21
#